data_22594a379bd2d97161487febf584b16a
#
_entry.id   22594a379bd2d97161487febf584b16a
#
_cell.length_a   1.000
_cell.length_b   1.000
_cell.length_c   1.000
_cell.angle_alpha   90.00
_cell.angle_beta   90.00
_cell.angle_gamma   90.00
#
_symmetry.space_group_name_H-M   'P 1'
#
loop_
_entity.id
_entity.type
_entity.pdbx_description
1 polymer ?
#
loop_
_entity_poly.entity_id
_entity_poly.type
_entity_poly.pdbx_seq_one_letter_code
_entity_poly.pdbx_strand_id
1 'polypeptide(L)'
;MDAAEEFGHKRTDDFNNGDNEGMGYFPFTVRNGLRCSTAVGYLNPVKKRKNLKVVTNAHVKNIEFDNKKADKVNYWIGENVITVKANKEVILSSGTIGSPHILQASGIGPGELLKKNNVNVVKDHPGVGMNLTDHLMLRPVYKVKNLESLNDIYYSMTKKLMTCLLYTSPSPRD
;
A
#
# COMPACT_ATOMS: atom_id res chain seq x y z
N MET A 1 -6.74 27.71 -0.77
CA MET A 1 -5.30 27.98 -0.61
C MET A 1 -5.08 29.43 -0.16
N ASP A 2 -5.65 30.40 -0.86
CA ASP A 2 -5.39 31.82 -0.59
C ASP A 2 -5.79 32.27 0.82
N ALA A 3 -6.95 31.85 1.31
CA ALA A 3 -7.36 32.10 2.70
C ALA A 3 -6.38 31.57 3.76
N ALA A 4 -5.66 30.53 3.47
CA ALA A 4 -4.67 29.98 4.38
C ALA A 4 -3.36 30.80 4.35
N GLU A 5 -2.97 31.31 3.21
CA GLU A 5 -1.86 32.27 3.11
C GLU A 5 -2.17 33.56 3.85
N GLU A 6 -3.42 34.07 3.78
CA GLU A 6 -3.89 35.22 4.56
C GLU A 6 -3.79 34.97 6.07
N PHE A 7 -3.96 33.70 6.51
CA PHE A 7 -3.75 33.29 7.91
C PHE A 7 -2.28 33.04 8.27
N GLY A 8 -1.34 33.24 7.35
CA GLY A 8 0.09 33.09 7.59
C GLY A 8 0.63 31.67 7.40
N HIS A 9 -0.15 30.76 6.80
CA HIS A 9 0.35 29.43 6.48
C HIS A 9 1.17 29.45 5.19
N LYS A 10 2.33 28.77 5.21
CA LYS A 10 3.19 28.62 4.05
C LYS A 10 2.54 27.72 3.00
N ARG A 11 2.58 28.12 1.74
CA ARG A 11 2.22 27.23 0.62
C ARG A 11 3.37 26.29 0.30
N THR A 12 3.04 25.01 0.07
CA THR A 12 3.99 24.02 -0.41
C THR A 12 3.43 23.29 -1.64
N ASP A 13 4.27 23.05 -2.62
CA ASP A 13 3.93 22.30 -3.83
C ASP A 13 4.28 20.82 -3.68
N ASP A 14 5.12 20.46 -2.70
CA ASP A 14 5.53 19.08 -2.45
C ASP A 14 5.79 18.85 -0.96
N PHE A 15 4.96 17.99 -0.36
CA PHE A 15 5.12 17.54 1.03
C PHE A 15 6.23 16.49 1.22
N ASN A 16 6.85 16.00 0.14
CA ASN A 16 7.87 14.96 0.18
C ASN A 16 9.30 15.49 -0.02
N ASN A 17 9.48 16.80 -0.02
CA ASN A 17 10.78 17.45 -0.21
C ASN A 17 11.65 17.52 1.07
N GLY A 18 11.18 16.92 2.17
CA GLY A 18 11.84 16.98 3.49
C GLY A 18 11.27 18.03 4.44
N ASP A 19 10.37 18.91 3.97
CA ASP A 19 9.62 19.87 4.77
C ASP A 19 8.12 19.61 4.59
N ASN A 20 7.46 19.11 5.64
CA ASN A 20 6.03 18.77 5.63
C ASN A 20 5.15 19.91 6.14
N GLU A 21 5.75 21.05 6.54
CA GLU A 21 5.01 22.18 7.05
C GLU A 21 4.42 23.02 5.92
N GLY A 22 3.16 23.31 6.01
CA GLY A 22 2.47 24.17 5.07
C GLY A 22 1.14 23.62 4.56
N MET A 23 0.61 24.28 3.55
CA MET A 23 -0.63 23.89 2.88
C MET A 23 -0.39 23.67 1.39
N GLY A 24 -0.94 22.60 0.87
CA GLY A 24 -0.78 22.24 -0.53
C GLY A 24 -1.86 21.27 -1.00
N TYR A 25 -1.87 21.00 -2.29
CA TYR A 25 -2.70 19.95 -2.86
C TYR A 25 -1.98 18.60 -2.71
N PHE A 26 -2.73 17.58 -2.31
CA PHE A 26 -2.19 16.22 -2.28
C PHE A 26 -1.95 15.71 -3.70
N PRO A 27 -0.73 15.23 -4.02
CA PRO A 27 -0.50 14.52 -5.26
C PRO A 27 -1.21 13.18 -5.25
N PHE A 28 -1.99 12.91 -6.29
CA PHE A 28 -2.68 11.63 -6.46
C PHE A 28 -2.04 10.83 -7.59
N THR A 29 -1.97 9.52 -7.41
CA THR A 29 -1.54 8.60 -8.47
C THR A 29 -2.71 8.37 -9.44
N VAL A 30 -2.86 9.28 -10.39
CA VAL A 30 -3.94 9.31 -11.37
C VAL A 30 -3.36 9.35 -12.78
N ARG A 31 -3.99 8.66 -13.71
CA ARG A 31 -3.71 8.74 -15.15
C ARG A 31 -5.04 8.80 -15.90
N ASN A 32 -5.21 9.81 -16.75
CA ASN A 32 -6.44 10.03 -17.54
C ASN A 32 -7.71 10.03 -16.66
N GLY A 33 -7.68 10.74 -15.54
CA GLY A 33 -8.80 10.85 -14.60
C GLY A 33 -9.09 9.61 -13.77
N LEU A 34 -8.37 8.50 -13.97
CA LEU A 34 -8.56 7.24 -13.25
C LEU A 34 -7.40 6.91 -12.32
N ARG A 35 -7.68 6.22 -11.22
CA ARG A 35 -6.65 5.76 -10.30
C ARG A 35 -5.65 4.86 -11.02
N CYS A 36 -4.38 5.28 -11.04
CA CYS A 36 -3.27 4.51 -11.57
C CYS A 36 -2.63 3.68 -10.45
N SER A 37 -3.15 2.48 -10.22
CA SER A 37 -2.55 1.54 -9.26
C SER A 37 -1.20 1.03 -9.77
N THR A 38 -0.38 0.44 -8.88
CA THR A 38 0.89 -0.20 -9.24
C THR A 38 0.69 -1.29 -10.31
N ALA A 39 -0.43 -2.01 -10.27
CA ALA A 39 -0.78 -2.97 -11.31
C ALA A 39 -0.96 -2.28 -12.68
N VAL A 40 -1.67 -1.15 -12.72
CA VAL A 40 -1.89 -0.38 -13.96
C VAL A 40 -0.59 0.27 -14.44
N GLY A 41 0.17 0.86 -13.53
CA GLY A 41 1.39 1.61 -13.87
C GLY A 41 2.57 0.73 -14.26
N TYR A 42 2.75 -0.41 -13.57
CA TYR A 42 3.97 -1.21 -13.71
C TYR A 42 3.71 -2.64 -14.20
N LEU A 43 2.70 -3.36 -13.66
CA LEU A 43 2.51 -4.77 -13.99
C LEU A 43 1.89 -4.98 -15.37
N ASN A 44 0.80 -4.27 -15.69
CA ASN A 44 0.08 -4.46 -16.95
C ASN A 44 0.95 -4.24 -18.20
N PRO A 45 1.86 -3.24 -18.25
CA PRO A 45 2.75 -3.05 -19.39
C PRO A 45 3.71 -4.22 -19.63
N VAL A 46 4.06 -4.96 -18.59
CA VAL A 46 5.10 -6.01 -18.64
C VAL A 46 4.59 -7.43 -18.46
N LYS A 47 3.31 -7.63 -18.14
CA LYS A 47 2.76 -8.96 -17.79
C LYS A 47 2.85 -10.01 -18.92
N LYS A 48 3.06 -9.57 -20.16
CA LYS A 48 3.25 -10.47 -21.33
C LYS A 48 4.70 -10.89 -21.54
N ARG A 49 5.65 -10.39 -20.75
CA ARG A 49 7.07 -10.79 -20.88
C ARG A 49 7.23 -12.26 -20.55
N LYS A 50 8.00 -13.00 -21.38
CA LYS A 50 8.25 -14.44 -21.21
C LYS A 50 9.01 -14.78 -19.92
N ASN A 51 9.78 -13.83 -19.39
CA ASN A 51 10.55 -13.97 -18.15
C ASN A 51 9.78 -13.54 -16.90
N LEU A 52 8.50 -13.20 -17.02
CA LEU A 52 7.62 -12.84 -15.89
C LEU A 52 6.49 -13.85 -15.78
N LYS A 53 6.37 -14.47 -14.60
CA LYS A 53 5.23 -15.29 -14.21
C LYS A 53 4.53 -14.66 -13.03
N VAL A 54 3.26 -14.34 -13.19
CA VAL A 54 2.40 -13.82 -12.12
C VAL A 54 1.49 -14.94 -11.67
N VAL A 55 1.54 -15.27 -10.38
CA VAL A 55 0.67 -16.28 -9.76
C VAL A 55 -0.25 -15.56 -8.79
N THR A 56 -1.54 -15.64 -9.03
CA THR A 56 -2.58 -15.07 -8.18
C THR A 56 -3.26 -16.14 -7.34
N ASN A 57 -4.02 -15.73 -6.31
CA ASN A 57 -4.65 -16.64 -5.36
C ASN A 57 -3.66 -17.59 -4.68
N ALA A 58 -2.42 -17.13 -4.54
CA ALA A 58 -1.33 -17.86 -3.91
C ALA A 58 -1.08 -17.29 -2.51
N HIS A 59 -1.24 -18.13 -1.49
CA HIS A 59 -0.96 -17.75 -0.10
C HIS A 59 0.42 -18.28 0.30
N VAL A 60 1.37 -17.38 0.55
CA VAL A 60 2.73 -17.77 0.93
C VAL A 60 2.71 -18.43 2.31
N LYS A 61 3.26 -19.64 2.38
CA LYS A 61 3.41 -20.41 3.61
C LYS A 61 4.66 -20.01 4.37
N ASN A 62 5.81 -20.18 3.73
CA ASN A 62 7.12 -19.86 4.29
C ASN A 62 8.19 -19.80 3.20
N ILE A 63 9.37 -19.32 3.59
CA ILE A 63 10.60 -19.37 2.81
C ILE A 63 11.49 -20.46 3.42
N GLU A 64 12.06 -21.31 2.60
CA GLU A 64 13.08 -22.27 3.01
C GLU A 64 14.48 -21.70 2.79
N PHE A 65 15.37 -22.03 3.72
CA PHE A 65 16.75 -21.57 3.70
C PHE A 65 17.71 -22.75 3.56
N ASP A 66 18.71 -22.59 2.71
CA ASP A 66 19.89 -23.44 2.64
C ASP A 66 21.10 -22.64 3.13
N ASN A 67 21.74 -23.09 4.22
CA ASN A 67 22.88 -22.40 4.84
C ASN A 67 22.66 -20.89 5.05
N LYS A 68 21.48 -20.49 5.56
CA LYS A 68 21.04 -19.10 5.78
C LYS A 68 20.78 -18.28 4.50
N LYS A 69 20.82 -18.91 3.33
CA LYS A 69 20.44 -18.31 2.05
C LYS A 69 19.00 -18.70 1.72
N ALA A 70 18.16 -17.76 1.35
CA ALA A 70 16.82 -18.06 0.87
C ALA A 70 16.92 -18.89 -0.42
N ASP A 71 16.35 -20.10 -0.40
CA ASP A 71 16.44 -21.08 -1.49
C ASP A 71 15.10 -21.31 -2.17
N LYS A 72 14.01 -21.47 -1.38
CA LYS A 72 12.70 -21.79 -1.94
C LYS A 72 11.60 -20.99 -1.27
N VAL A 73 10.50 -20.83 -1.98
CA VAL A 73 9.25 -20.27 -1.46
C VAL A 73 8.15 -21.31 -1.58
N ASN A 74 7.49 -21.61 -0.47
CA ASN A 74 6.32 -22.46 -0.42
C ASN A 74 5.05 -21.62 -0.34
N TYR A 75 4.05 -21.94 -1.13
CA TYR A 75 2.76 -21.27 -1.11
C TYR A 75 1.62 -22.23 -1.43
N TRP A 76 0.42 -21.90 -0.96
CA TRP A 76 -0.80 -22.64 -1.26
C TRP A 76 -1.53 -22.06 -2.47
N ILE A 77 -2.06 -22.97 -3.30
CA ILE A 77 -3.15 -22.66 -4.24
C ILE A 77 -4.26 -23.64 -3.93
N GLY A 78 -5.35 -23.15 -3.36
CA GLY A 78 -6.35 -24.02 -2.75
C GLY A 78 -5.72 -24.86 -1.64
N GLU A 79 -5.87 -26.18 -1.72
CA GLU A 79 -5.30 -27.15 -0.75
C GLU A 79 -3.88 -27.63 -1.11
N ASN A 80 -3.38 -27.27 -2.28
CA ASN A 80 -2.08 -27.76 -2.76
C ASN A 80 -0.94 -26.85 -2.34
N VAL A 81 0.13 -27.42 -1.83
CA VAL A 81 1.40 -26.73 -1.56
C VAL A 81 2.28 -26.80 -2.80
N ILE A 82 2.68 -25.62 -3.27
CA ILE A 82 3.59 -25.45 -4.41
C ILE A 82 4.92 -24.91 -3.88
N THR A 83 6.03 -25.50 -4.34
CA THR A 83 7.39 -25.05 -4.01
C THR A 83 8.08 -24.50 -5.24
N VAL A 84 8.65 -23.31 -5.14
CA VAL A 84 9.43 -22.67 -6.20
C VAL A 84 10.81 -22.34 -5.68
N LYS A 85 11.84 -22.73 -6.44
CA LYS A 85 13.25 -22.42 -6.14
C LYS A 85 13.60 -21.02 -6.62
N ALA A 86 14.33 -20.28 -5.79
CA ALA A 86 14.89 -18.98 -6.14
C ALA A 86 16.30 -19.14 -6.71
N ASN A 87 16.53 -18.67 -7.93
CA ASN A 87 17.86 -18.77 -8.55
C ASN A 87 18.82 -17.66 -8.08
N LYS A 88 18.29 -16.50 -7.68
CA LYS A 88 19.08 -15.35 -7.24
C LYS A 88 18.69 -14.91 -5.83
N GLU A 89 17.48 -14.43 -5.67
CA GLU A 89 17.00 -13.85 -4.42
C GLU A 89 15.49 -14.02 -4.27
N VAL A 90 14.98 -13.82 -3.04
CA VAL A 90 13.57 -13.71 -2.73
C VAL A 90 13.31 -12.30 -2.24
N ILE A 91 12.43 -11.57 -2.92
CA ILE A 91 12.02 -10.23 -2.53
C ILE A 91 10.69 -10.32 -1.78
N LEU A 92 10.69 -9.91 -0.51
CA LEU A 92 9.53 -9.93 0.36
C LEU A 92 8.87 -8.56 0.40
N SER A 93 7.66 -8.46 -0.17
CA SER A 93 6.89 -7.20 -0.27
C SER A 93 5.42 -7.43 0.12
N SER A 94 5.18 -8.18 1.21
CA SER A 94 3.85 -8.59 1.65
C SER A 94 3.18 -7.59 2.59
N GLY A 95 3.70 -6.37 2.66
CA GLY A 95 3.20 -5.29 3.51
C GLY A 95 3.65 -5.41 4.97
N THR A 96 3.23 -4.44 5.77
CA THR A 96 3.69 -4.23 7.15
C THR A 96 3.41 -5.42 8.07
N ILE A 97 2.31 -6.13 7.87
CA ILE A 97 1.93 -7.30 8.67
C ILE A 97 2.37 -8.60 8.00
N GLY A 98 2.16 -8.73 6.69
CA GLY A 98 2.45 -9.96 5.97
C GLY A 98 3.94 -10.29 5.91
N SER A 99 4.81 -9.31 5.71
CA SER A 99 6.26 -9.54 5.63
C SER A 99 6.86 -10.09 6.92
N PRO A 100 6.66 -9.47 8.10
CA PRO A 100 7.16 -10.05 9.35
C PRO A 100 6.50 -11.39 9.68
N HIS A 101 5.24 -11.61 9.34
CA HIS A 101 4.57 -12.90 9.53
C HIS A 101 5.25 -14.00 8.71
N ILE A 102 5.53 -13.75 7.42
CA ILE A 102 6.24 -14.72 6.57
C ILE A 102 7.65 -14.98 7.10
N LEU A 103 8.38 -13.96 7.55
CA LEU A 103 9.70 -14.14 8.16
C LEU A 103 9.64 -15.03 9.39
N GLN A 104 8.70 -14.79 10.31
CA GLN A 104 8.52 -15.61 11.51
C GLN A 104 8.14 -17.04 11.14
N ALA A 105 7.19 -17.25 10.23
CA ALA A 105 6.82 -18.58 9.74
C ALA A 105 7.98 -19.31 9.05
N SER A 106 9.00 -18.57 8.63
CA SER A 106 10.22 -19.08 7.97
C SER A 106 11.40 -19.26 8.91
N GLY A 107 11.21 -19.02 10.23
CA GLY A 107 12.24 -19.19 11.24
C GLY A 107 13.13 -17.98 11.48
N ILE A 108 12.74 -16.79 10.99
CA ILE A 108 13.44 -15.52 11.25
C ILE A 108 12.55 -14.64 12.13
N GLY A 109 12.92 -14.44 13.38
CA GLY A 109 12.14 -13.65 14.35
C GLY A 109 12.62 -13.88 15.77
N PRO A 110 11.86 -13.43 16.78
CA PRO A 110 12.18 -13.64 18.19
C PRO A 110 12.25 -15.13 18.51
N GLY A 111 13.44 -15.63 18.85
CA GLY A 111 13.72 -17.05 19.00
C GLY A 111 12.81 -17.79 19.95
N GLU A 112 12.47 -17.19 21.10
CA GLU A 112 11.56 -17.79 22.09
C GLU A 112 10.12 -17.90 21.55
N LEU A 113 9.65 -16.89 20.81
CA LEU A 113 8.34 -16.92 20.17
C LEU A 113 8.28 -18.03 19.11
N LEU A 114 9.33 -18.17 18.31
CA LEU A 114 9.42 -19.20 17.26
C LEU A 114 9.40 -20.60 17.87
N LYS A 115 10.20 -20.86 18.89
CA LYS A 115 10.23 -22.13 19.61
C LYS A 115 8.88 -22.48 20.22
N LYS A 116 8.22 -21.50 20.87
CA LYS A 116 6.89 -21.68 21.46
C LYS A 116 5.84 -22.12 20.42
N ASN A 117 6.00 -21.70 19.18
CA ASN A 117 5.12 -22.05 18.07
C ASN A 117 5.64 -23.23 17.22
N ASN A 118 6.61 -24.00 17.70
CA ASN A 118 7.22 -25.13 17.00
C ASN A 118 7.83 -24.77 15.64
N VAL A 119 8.35 -23.55 15.50
CA VAL A 119 9.07 -23.10 14.33
C VAL A 119 10.57 -23.21 14.56
N ASN A 120 11.28 -23.89 13.67
CA ASN A 120 12.74 -24.01 13.74
C ASN A 120 13.38 -22.63 13.56
N VAL A 121 14.26 -22.25 14.48
CA VAL A 121 14.94 -20.95 14.45
C VAL A 121 16.09 -21.00 13.45
N VAL A 122 15.94 -20.31 12.32
CA VAL A 122 16.99 -20.09 11.32
C VAL A 122 17.88 -18.91 11.77
N LYS A 123 17.24 -17.84 12.25
CA LYS A 123 17.93 -16.68 12.81
C LYS A 123 17.09 -16.04 13.89
N ASP A 124 17.66 -15.93 15.08
CA ASP A 124 17.06 -15.11 16.15
C ASP A 124 17.22 -13.64 15.81
N HIS A 125 16.09 -12.96 15.64
CA HIS A 125 16.00 -11.55 15.29
C HIS A 125 14.83 -10.88 16.01
N PRO A 126 15.06 -10.37 17.24
CA PRO A 126 13.99 -9.84 18.10
C PRO A 126 13.17 -8.71 17.48
N GLY A 127 13.75 -7.93 16.55
CA GLY A 127 13.07 -6.81 15.90
C GLY A 127 11.99 -7.20 14.88
N VAL A 128 11.94 -8.45 14.44
CA VAL A 128 10.93 -8.87 13.45
C VAL A 128 9.54 -8.92 14.07
N GLY A 129 8.63 -8.11 13.55
CA GLY A 129 7.26 -7.95 14.05
C GLY A 129 7.11 -6.97 15.21
N MET A 130 8.19 -6.28 15.56
CA MET A 130 8.18 -5.23 16.58
C MET A 130 8.07 -3.83 15.95
N ASN A 131 7.81 -2.82 16.80
CA ASN A 131 7.81 -1.41 16.43
C ASN A 131 6.83 -1.06 15.29
N LEU A 132 5.67 -1.73 15.27
CA LEU A 132 4.60 -1.34 14.37
C LEU A 132 4.12 0.06 14.74
N THR A 133 4.19 0.97 13.77
CA THR A 133 3.72 2.35 13.91
C THR A 133 2.74 2.68 12.80
N ASP A 134 1.81 3.58 13.08
CA ASP A 134 0.87 4.11 12.11
C ASP A 134 0.84 5.64 12.19
N HIS A 135 0.34 6.29 11.16
CA HIS A 135 0.25 7.74 11.13
C HIS A 135 -0.79 8.25 12.12
N LEU A 136 -0.39 9.21 12.97
CA LEU A 136 -1.36 10.00 13.70
C LEU A 136 -2.06 10.95 12.72
N MET A 137 -3.36 10.75 12.53
CA MET A 137 -4.18 11.58 11.66
C MET A 137 -5.30 12.22 12.46
N LEU A 138 -5.31 13.54 12.52
CA LEU A 138 -6.43 14.31 13.03
C LEU A 138 -7.34 14.72 11.86
N ARG A 139 -8.62 14.40 11.98
CA ARG A 139 -9.64 14.79 11.00
C ARG A 139 -10.59 15.78 11.65
N PRO A 140 -10.28 17.09 11.66
CA PRO A 140 -11.20 18.08 12.17
C PRO A 140 -12.46 18.12 11.30
N VAL A 141 -13.62 18.11 11.95
CA VAL A 141 -14.92 18.20 11.27
C VAL A 141 -15.57 19.52 11.68
N TYR A 142 -15.86 20.35 10.71
CA TYR A 142 -16.48 21.65 10.94
C TYR A 142 -17.90 21.68 10.37
N LYS A 143 -18.82 22.26 11.14
CA LYS A 143 -20.16 22.60 10.63
C LYS A 143 -20.09 23.94 9.92
N VAL A 144 -20.32 23.91 8.62
CA VAL A 144 -20.35 25.14 7.80
C VAL A 144 -21.78 25.71 7.70
N LYS A 145 -21.88 27.02 7.51
CA LYS A 145 -23.16 27.73 7.25
C LYS A 145 -23.02 28.48 5.93
N ASN A 146 -24.11 28.55 5.18
CA ASN A 146 -24.20 29.26 3.90
C ASN A 146 -23.20 28.80 2.85
N LEU A 147 -22.77 27.53 2.91
CA LEU A 147 -21.87 26.90 1.98
C LEU A 147 -22.38 25.50 1.68
N GLU A 148 -22.31 25.11 0.41
CA GLU A 148 -22.63 23.75 0.00
C GLU A 148 -21.46 22.82 0.34
N SER A 149 -21.73 21.78 1.11
CA SER A 149 -20.75 20.77 1.49
C SER A 149 -20.87 19.53 0.60
N LEU A 150 -19.81 18.69 0.58
CA LEU A 150 -19.87 17.39 -0.08
C LEU A 150 -20.99 16.49 0.46
N ASN A 151 -21.40 16.67 1.73
CA ASN A 151 -22.52 15.95 2.30
C ASN A 151 -23.84 16.35 1.64
N ASP A 152 -24.03 17.64 1.33
CA ASP A 152 -25.23 18.11 0.65
C ASP A 152 -25.35 17.54 -0.76
N ILE A 153 -24.21 17.36 -1.41
CA ILE A 153 -24.12 16.65 -2.72
C ILE A 153 -24.39 15.17 -2.54
N TYR A 154 -23.77 14.55 -1.54
CA TYR A 154 -23.90 13.10 -1.31
C TYR A 154 -25.33 12.67 -0.99
N TYR A 155 -26.08 13.42 -0.21
CA TYR A 155 -27.45 13.10 0.18
C TYR A 155 -28.50 13.58 -0.83
N SER A 156 -28.14 14.30 -1.87
CA SER A 156 -29.04 14.74 -2.93
C SER A 156 -28.86 13.91 -4.21
N MET A 157 -29.90 13.20 -4.64
CA MET A 157 -29.85 12.42 -5.89
C MET A 157 -29.62 13.28 -7.13
N THR A 158 -30.26 14.46 -7.17
CA THR A 158 -30.10 15.41 -8.30
C THR A 158 -28.70 15.98 -8.38
N LYS A 159 -28.11 16.36 -7.24
CA LYS A 159 -26.74 16.88 -7.18
C LYS A 159 -25.69 15.81 -7.50
N LYS A 160 -25.91 14.56 -7.06
CA LYS A 160 -25.07 13.41 -7.48
C LYS A 160 -25.06 13.25 -9.00
N LEU A 161 -26.25 13.29 -9.62
CA LEU A 161 -26.33 13.14 -11.07
C LEU A 161 -25.60 14.27 -11.80
N MET A 162 -25.80 15.52 -11.36
CA MET A 162 -25.08 16.67 -11.91
C MET A 162 -23.56 16.54 -11.74
N THR A 163 -23.10 16.11 -10.57
CA THR A 163 -21.67 15.93 -10.30
C THR A 163 -21.10 14.83 -11.20
N CYS A 164 -21.81 13.70 -11.38
CA CYS A 164 -21.40 12.66 -12.32
C CYS A 164 -21.29 13.19 -13.74
N LEU A 165 -22.25 13.98 -14.20
CA LEU A 165 -22.24 14.57 -15.55
C LEU A 165 -21.09 15.56 -15.73
N LEU A 166 -20.78 16.38 -14.73
CA LEU A 166 -19.66 17.32 -14.74
C LEU A 166 -18.30 16.59 -14.76
N TYR A 167 -18.16 15.48 -14.02
CA TYR A 167 -16.94 14.68 -13.98
C TYR A 167 -16.72 13.83 -15.24
N THR A 168 -17.77 13.55 -16.01
CA THR A 168 -17.67 12.80 -17.27
C THR A 168 -17.60 13.69 -18.50
N SER A 169 -17.85 14.99 -18.35
CA SER A 169 -17.66 15.96 -19.42
C SER A 169 -16.18 16.27 -19.60
N PRO A 170 -15.64 16.33 -20.84
CA PRO A 170 -14.28 16.79 -21.05
C PRO A 170 -14.16 18.23 -20.52
N SER A 171 -13.14 18.47 -19.70
CA SER A 171 -12.87 19.82 -19.19
C SER A 171 -12.53 20.75 -20.35
N PRO A 172 -13.10 21.97 -20.40
CA PRO A 172 -12.70 22.96 -21.42
C PRO A 172 -11.28 23.51 -21.27
N ARG A 173 -10.45 22.89 -20.41
CA ARG A 173 -9.08 23.30 -20.07
C ARG A 173 -8.01 22.31 -20.51
N ASP A 174 -8.36 21.31 -21.33
CA ASP A 174 -7.40 20.39 -21.98
C ASP A 174 -7.11 20.83 -23.40
#